data_2478b22cb716bfd37f4472977e262de3
#
_entry.id   2478b22cb716bfd37f4472977e262de3
#
_cell.length_a   1.000
_cell.length_b   1.000
_cell.length_c   1.000
_cell.angle_alpha   90.00
_cell.angle_beta   90.00
_cell.angle_gamma   90.00
#
_symmetry.space_group_name_H-M   'P 1'
#
loop_
_entity.id
_entity.type
_entity.pdbx_description
1 polymer ?
#
loop_
_entity_poly.entity_id
_entity_poly.type
_entity_poly.pdbx_seq_one_letter_code
_entity_poly.pdbx_strand_id
1 'polypeptide(L)'
;LENMCEKIDFIDNDDDGTIISPVFDEISLEAYSKIKDSGNFIFLDPQGFLRQKNSNDEVSFKKNNLDLKNIDAIKMNPDELHALTGLTGTDGIKQLQKLGIEYVLYTNKQEISLLVKDKLYTIHLPKMTLTDTTGVGDIFCSTFVCTMLKEKDFLWALSFAGGAAQSALESKAFGLEKVPEKSALESNGSYFYNIVDFKQI
;
A
#
# COMPACT_ATOMS: atom_id res chain seq x y z
N LEU A 1 21.15 -5.62 2.89
CA LEU A 1 20.35 -6.83 3.21
C LEU A 1 21.29 -7.88 3.77
N GLU A 2 21.20 -8.16 5.06
CA GLU A 2 22.04 -9.19 5.71
C GLU A 2 21.46 -10.59 5.50
N ASN A 3 20.10 -10.70 5.49
CA ASN A 3 19.40 -11.96 5.24
C ASN A 3 18.23 -11.72 4.29
N MET A 4 17.92 -12.72 3.47
CA MET A 4 16.74 -12.76 2.60
C MET A 4 15.80 -13.85 3.13
N CYS A 5 14.50 -13.59 3.07
CA CYS A 5 13.51 -14.62 3.38
C CYS A 5 13.57 -15.74 2.34
N GLU A 6 13.24 -16.96 2.75
CA GLU A 6 12.99 -18.07 1.84
C GLU A 6 11.74 -17.77 0.98
N LYS A 7 11.62 -18.48 -0.15
CA LYS A 7 10.42 -18.35 -0.99
C LYS A 7 9.18 -18.82 -0.24
N ILE A 8 8.12 -18.01 -0.34
CA ILE A 8 6.84 -18.29 0.29
C ILE A 8 5.98 -19.08 -0.70
N ASP A 9 5.47 -20.23 -0.24
CA ASP A 9 4.47 -21.00 -0.97
C ASP A 9 3.06 -20.46 -0.69
N PHE A 10 2.20 -20.50 -1.71
CA PHE A 10 0.80 -20.14 -1.55
C PHE A 10 0.02 -21.27 -0.89
N ILE A 11 -0.71 -20.91 0.17
CA ILE A 11 -1.70 -21.77 0.82
C ILE A 11 -3.06 -21.15 0.53
N ASP A 12 -3.94 -21.91 -0.10
CA ASP A 12 -5.31 -21.48 -0.36
C ASP A 12 -6.09 -21.41 0.94
N ASN A 13 -6.70 -20.27 1.20
CA ASN A 13 -7.49 -19.99 2.40
C ASN A 13 -8.84 -19.40 1.97
N ASP A 14 -9.87 -19.66 2.77
CA ASP A 14 -11.21 -19.08 2.61
C ASP A 14 -11.29 -17.70 3.30
N ASP A 15 -10.41 -16.78 2.88
CA ASP A 15 -10.28 -15.45 3.45
C ASP A 15 -11.07 -14.42 2.61
N ASP A 16 -11.63 -13.38 3.26
CA ASP A 16 -12.37 -12.30 2.57
C ASP A 16 -11.45 -11.41 1.70
N GLY A 17 -10.15 -11.40 1.97
CA GLY A 17 -9.18 -10.62 1.22
C GLY A 17 -7.73 -10.96 1.57
N THR A 18 -6.85 -10.71 0.60
CA THR A 18 -5.42 -11.02 0.71
C THR A 18 -4.57 -9.79 0.43
N ILE A 19 -3.57 -9.54 1.26
CA ILE A 19 -2.55 -8.52 1.05
C ILE A 19 -1.28 -9.20 0.54
N ILE A 20 -0.86 -8.81 -0.68
CA ILE A 20 0.41 -9.24 -1.28
C ILE A 20 1.42 -8.10 -1.06
N SER A 21 2.30 -8.24 -0.07
CA SER A 21 3.27 -7.20 0.30
C SER A 21 4.67 -7.81 0.49
N PRO A 22 5.32 -8.28 -0.59
CA PRO A 22 6.68 -8.80 -0.49
C PRO A 22 7.68 -7.68 -0.15
N VAL A 23 8.72 -8.03 0.61
CA VAL A 23 9.81 -7.11 0.97
C VAL A 23 10.90 -7.15 -0.09
N PHE A 24 11.30 -8.35 -0.55
CA PHE A 24 12.38 -8.53 -1.51
C PHE A 24 12.34 -9.91 -2.21
N ASP A 25 11.48 -10.04 -3.22
CA ASP A 25 11.42 -11.20 -4.13
C ASP A 25 11.13 -12.57 -3.45
N GLU A 26 10.57 -12.58 -2.22
CA GLU A 26 10.21 -13.82 -1.51
C GLU A 26 8.96 -14.50 -2.07
N ILE A 27 8.10 -13.79 -2.80
CA ILE A 27 6.93 -14.34 -3.48
C ILE A 27 7.29 -14.63 -4.93
N SER A 28 7.20 -15.89 -5.34
CA SER A 28 7.41 -16.28 -6.74
C SER A 28 6.29 -15.77 -7.65
N LEU A 29 6.55 -15.60 -8.96
CA LEU A 29 5.50 -15.22 -9.91
C LEU A 29 4.40 -16.29 -10.03
N GLU A 30 4.72 -17.55 -9.77
CA GLU A 30 3.72 -18.63 -9.72
C GLU A 30 2.82 -18.49 -8.49
N ALA A 31 3.39 -18.26 -7.29
CA ALA A 31 2.62 -18.02 -6.08
C ALA A 31 1.76 -16.75 -6.23
N TYR A 32 2.35 -15.66 -6.76
CA TYR A 32 1.64 -14.42 -7.06
C TYR A 32 0.42 -14.66 -7.97
N SER A 33 0.58 -15.44 -9.05
CA SER A 33 -0.54 -15.75 -9.96
C SER A 33 -1.65 -16.54 -9.26
N LYS A 34 -1.29 -17.52 -8.44
CA LYS A 34 -2.28 -18.30 -7.66
C LYS A 34 -3.05 -17.42 -6.68
N ILE A 35 -2.35 -16.53 -5.97
CA ILE A 35 -2.97 -15.62 -4.99
C ILE A 35 -3.97 -14.69 -5.69
N LYS A 36 -3.55 -13.98 -6.74
CA LYS A 36 -4.42 -13.01 -7.43
C LYS A 36 -5.62 -13.64 -8.15
N ASP A 37 -5.58 -14.95 -8.40
CA ASP A 37 -6.66 -15.70 -9.04
C ASP A 37 -7.58 -16.39 -8.01
N SER A 38 -7.40 -16.16 -6.69
CA SER A 38 -8.20 -16.76 -5.62
C SER A 38 -9.66 -16.26 -5.55
N GLY A 39 -9.97 -15.13 -6.21
CA GLY A 39 -11.33 -14.57 -6.24
C GLY A 39 -11.70 -13.69 -5.05
N ASN A 40 -10.79 -13.50 -4.07
CA ASN A 40 -10.96 -12.63 -2.92
C ASN A 40 -10.56 -11.18 -3.25
N PHE A 41 -10.80 -10.23 -2.32
CA PHE A 41 -10.29 -8.88 -2.46
C PHE A 41 -8.75 -8.89 -2.40
N ILE A 42 -8.09 -8.54 -3.52
CA ILE A 42 -6.63 -8.58 -3.63
C ILE A 42 -6.04 -7.17 -3.54
N PHE A 43 -5.26 -6.95 -2.49
CA PHE A 43 -4.47 -5.74 -2.30
C PHE A 43 -2.99 -6.02 -2.59
N LEU A 44 -2.37 -5.19 -3.43
CA LEU A 44 -0.96 -5.33 -3.81
C LEU A 44 -0.12 -4.14 -3.31
N ASP A 45 0.92 -4.41 -2.53
CA ASP A 45 2.09 -3.54 -2.37
C ASP A 45 3.25 -4.17 -3.16
N PRO A 46 3.59 -3.66 -4.36
CA PRO A 46 4.51 -4.36 -5.27
C PRO A 46 5.98 -4.18 -4.91
N GLN A 47 6.31 -3.54 -3.79
CA GLN A 47 7.65 -3.14 -3.37
C GLN A 47 8.69 -4.24 -3.62
N GLY A 48 8.46 -5.46 -3.12
CA GLY A 48 9.42 -6.56 -3.20
C GLY A 48 9.61 -7.11 -4.62
N PHE A 49 8.61 -7.01 -5.49
CA PHE A 49 8.75 -7.39 -6.90
C PHE A 49 9.56 -6.38 -7.72
N LEU A 50 9.62 -5.13 -7.27
CA LEU A 50 10.28 -4.03 -7.96
C LEU A 50 11.72 -3.81 -7.48
N ARG A 51 12.08 -4.31 -6.31
CA ARG A 51 13.43 -4.19 -5.75
C ARG A 51 14.41 -5.16 -6.40
N GLN A 52 15.63 -4.69 -6.55
CA GLN A 52 16.79 -5.50 -6.95
C GLN A 52 18.03 -5.03 -6.19
N LYS A 53 19.02 -5.92 -6.07
CA LYS A 53 20.36 -5.55 -5.62
C LYS A 53 21.22 -5.14 -6.82
N ASN A 54 21.97 -4.05 -6.68
CA ASN A 54 23.03 -3.70 -7.62
C ASN A 54 24.35 -4.42 -7.27
N SER A 55 25.39 -4.20 -8.05
CA SER A 55 26.72 -4.80 -7.83
C SER A 55 27.38 -4.40 -6.50
N ASN A 56 26.88 -3.36 -5.84
CA ASN A 56 27.39 -2.85 -4.57
C ASN A 56 26.51 -3.28 -3.37
N ASP A 57 25.63 -4.26 -3.56
CA ASP A 57 24.64 -4.70 -2.57
C ASP A 57 23.61 -3.64 -2.12
N GLU A 58 23.51 -2.53 -2.86
CA GLU A 58 22.49 -1.50 -2.60
C GLU A 58 21.16 -1.89 -3.26
N VAL A 59 20.07 -1.56 -2.57
CA VAL A 59 18.71 -1.77 -3.10
C VAL A 59 18.35 -0.67 -4.08
N SER A 60 17.95 -1.05 -5.28
CA SER A 60 17.43 -0.17 -6.33
C SER A 60 16.11 -0.71 -6.88
N PHE A 61 15.41 0.10 -7.67
CA PHE A 61 14.19 -0.35 -8.36
C PHE A 61 14.52 -0.80 -9.79
N LYS A 62 13.88 -1.90 -10.20
CA LYS A 62 13.91 -2.39 -11.59
C LYS A 62 12.56 -2.20 -12.24
N LYS A 63 12.56 -1.92 -13.55
CA LYS A 63 11.34 -1.99 -14.34
C LYS A 63 10.81 -3.42 -14.31
N ASN A 64 9.52 -3.59 -14.02
CA ASN A 64 8.86 -4.89 -13.96
C ASN A 64 7.54 -4.82 -14.74
N ASN A 65 7.25 -5.88 -15.48
CA ASN A 65 5.97 -6.06 -16.18
C ASN A 65 5.09 -7.04 -15.39
N LEU A 66 4.81 -6.71 -14.14
CA LEU A 66 3.94 -7.51 -13.28
C LEU A 66 2.52 -7.55 -13.88
N ASP A 67 1.92 -8.72 -13.94
CA ASP A 67 0.53 -8.85 -14.37
C ASP A 67 -0.41 -8.37 -13.26
N LEU A 68 -1.11 -7.26 -13.53
CA LEU A 68 -2.01 -6.60 -12.57
C LEU A 68 -3.48 -6.99 -12.73
N LYS A 69 -3.78 -8.00 -13.56
CA LYS A 69 -5.14 -8.52 -13.69
C LYS A 69 -5.62 -9.10 -12.34
N ASN A 70 -6.89 -8.89 -12.01
CA ASN A 70 -7.51 -9.35 -10.76
C ASN A 70 -6.90 -8.71 -9.48
N ILE A 71 -6.26 -7.56 -9.59
CA ILE A 71 -5.86 -6.73 -8.45
C ILE A 71 -6.94 -5.66 -8.22
N ASP A 72 -7.56 -5.66 -7.04
CA ASP A 72 -8.61 -4.70 -6.69
C ASP A 72 -8.03 -3.38 -6.20
N ALA A 73 -6.97 -3.45 -5.39
CA ALA A 73 -6.31 -2.30 -4.83
C ALA A 73 -4.78 -2.41 -4.93
N ILE A 74 -4.12 -1.28 -5.18
CA ILE A 74 -2.66 -1.19 -5.21
C ILE A 74 -2.19 0.05 -4.44
N LYS A 75 -1.10 -0.08 -3.69
CA LYS A 75 -0.43 1.07 -3.04
C LYS A 75 0.96 1.23 -3.62
N MET A 76 1.34 2.47 -3.93
CA MET A 76 2.63 2.79 -4.51
C MET A 76 3.18 4.13 -4.00
N ASN A 77 4.49 4.21 -3.93
CA ASN A 77 5.22 5.46 -3.81
C ASN A 77 5.70 5.95 -5.21
N PRO A 78 6.33 7.15 -5.34
CA PRO A 78 6.79 7.68 -6.62
C PRO A 78 7.75 6.76 -7.38
N ASP A 79 8.68 6.12 -6.68
CA ASP A 79 9.72 5.27 -7.30
C ASP A 79 9.12 3.95 -7.79
N GLU A 80 8.24 3.35 -6.99
CA GLU A 80 7.49 2.13 -7.34
C GLU A 80 6.57 2.39 -8.54
N LEU A 81 5.83 3.51 -8.53
CA LEU A 81 4.97 3.90 -9.65
C LEU A 81 5.76 4.04 -10.94
N HIS A 82 6.91 4.72 -10.89
CA HIS A 82 7.77 4.89 -12.06
C HIS A 82 8.36 3.55 -12.52
N ALA A 83 8.80 2.70 -11.61
CA ALA A 83 9.35 1.38 -11.95
C ALA A 83 8.32 0.47 -12.64
N LEU A 84 7.04 0.55 -12.23
CA LEU A 84 5.97 -0.29 -12.77
C LEU A 84 5.37 0.26 -14.06
N THR A 85 5.15 1.58 -14.14
CA THR A 85 4.40 2.20 -15.26
C THR A 85 5.29 2.98 -16.23
N GLY A 86 6.49 3.37 -15.84
CA GLY A 86 7.34 4.33 -16.54
C GLY A 86 6.84 5.78 -16.45
N LEU A 87 5.75 6.03 -15.73
CA LEU A 87 5.10 7.33 -15.56
C LEU A 87 5.22 7.83 -14.10
N THR A 88 4.86 9.08 -13.88
CA THR A 88 4.91 9.69 -12.55
C THR A 88 3.59 10.41 -12.20
N GLY A 89 3.33 10.62 -10.90
CA GLY A 89 2.19 11.40 -10.43
C GLY A 89 0.84 10.95 -10.98
N THR A 90 -0.01 11.89 -11.31
CA THR A 90 -1.39 11.62 -11.76
C THR A 90 -1.48 10.74 -13.01
N ASP A 91 -0.56 10.87 -13.96
CA ASP A 91 -0.57 10.07 -15.18
C ASP A 91 -0.28 8.59 -14.90
N GLY A 92 0.66 8.32 -13.98
CA GLY A 92 0.98 6.95 -13.54
C GLY A 92 -0.19 6.29 -12.82
N ILE A 93 -0.83 6.98 -11.87
CA ILE A 93 -1.97 6.41 -11.14
C ILE A 93 -3.20 6.19 -12.03
N LYS A 94 -3.45 7.08 -13.01
CA LYS A 94 -4.49 6.87 -14.03
C LYS A 94 -4.18 5.67 -14.93
N GLN A 95 -2.92 5.44 -15.24
CA GLN A 95 -2.52 4.27 -16.03
C GLN A 95 -2.86 2.97 -15.31
N LEU A 96 -2.61 2.88 -14.00
CA LEU A 96 -2.97 1.71 -13.18
C LEU A 96 -4.48 1.47 -13.18
N GLN A 97 -5.28 2.53 -13.04
CA GLN A 97 -6.73 2.41 -13.08
C GLN A 97 -7.24 1.92 -14.44
N LYS A 98 -6.62 2.37 -15.56
CA LYS A 98 -6.95 1.88 -16.92
C LYS A 98 -6.64 0.39 -17.10
N LEU A 99 -5.76 -0.18 -16.29
CA LEU A 99 -5.48 -1.62 -16.25
C LEU A 99 -6.52 -2.42 -15.45
N GLY A 100 -7.54 -1.75 -14.89
CA GLY A 100 -8.67 -2.38 -14.20
C GLY A 100 -8.61 -2.31 -12.67
N ILE A 101 -7.61 -1.68 -12.08
CA ILE A 101 -7.49 -1.54 -10.63
C ILE A 101 -8.50 -0.49 -10.14
N GLU A 102 -9.38 -0.88 -9.22
CA GLU A 102 -10.44 0.01 -8.72
C GLU A 102 -9.91 1.05 -7.72
N TYR A 103 -9.00 0.64 -6.82
CA TYR A 103 -8.46 1.49 -5.75
C TYR A 103 -6.97 1.69 -5.93
N VAL A 104 -6.53 2.88 -6.40
CA VAL A 104 -5.10 3.19 -6.57
C VAL A 104 -4.65 4.16 -5.47
N LEU A 105 -3.91 3.65 -4.50
CA LEU A 105 -3.33 4.41 -3.41
C LEU A 105 -1.93 4.89 -3.78
N TYR A 106 -1.67 6.17 -3.53
CA TYR A 106 -0.39 6.80 -3.84
C TYR A 106 0.11 7.56 -2.61
N THR A 107 1.26 7.16 -2.10
CA THR A 107 1.88 7.75 -0.90
C THR A 107 3.13 8.53 -1.29
N ASN A 108 3.13 9.84 -1.06
CA ASN A 108 4.26 10.71 -1.36
C ASN A 108 4.58 11.60 -0.16
N LYS A 109 5.58 11.25 0.61
CA LYS A 109 5.95 11.95 1.87
C LYS A 109 4.75 11.99 2.83
N GLN A 110 4.22 13.20 3.12
CA GLN A 110 3.06 13.40 3.98
C GLN A 110 1.71 13.35 3.22
N GLU A 111 1.74 13.22 1.92
CA GLU A 111 0.52 13.15 1.11
C GLU A 111 0.14 11.70 0.84
N ILE A 112 -1.10 11.34 1.14
CA ILE A 112 -1.69 10.05 0.80
C ILE A 112 -2.91 10.31 -0.05
N SER A 113 -2.90 9.79 -1.27
CA SER A 113 -4.00 9.94 -2.22
C SER A 113 -4.59 8.60 -2.60
N LEU A 114 -5.90 8.58 -2.84
CA LEU A 114 -6.66 7.43 -3.35
C LEU A 114 -7.42 7.86 -4.61
N LEU A 115 -7.11 7.23 -5.73
CA LEU A 115 -7.89 7.36 -6.94
C LEU A 115 -8.97 6.28 -6.98
N VAL A 116 -10.22 6.71 -7.09
CA VAL A 116 -11.40 5.86 -7.32
C VAL A 116 -12.20 6.45 -8.47
N LYS A 117 -12.40 5.69 -9.54
CA LYS A 117 -13.02 6.17 -10.78
C LYS A 117 -12.25 7.38 -11.34
N ASP A 118 -12.87 8.56 -11.34
CA ASP A 118 -12.31 9.83 -11.84
C ASP A 118 -12.01 10.84 -10.72
N LYS A 119 -12.06 10.40 -9.46
CA LYS A 119 -11.87 11.26 -8.28
C LYS A 119 -10.62 10.85 -7.51
N LEU A 120 -9.77 11.82 -7.30
CA LEU A 120 -8.58 11.70 -6.44
C LEU A 120 -8.89 12.32 -5.08
N TYR A 121 -8.95 11.49 -4.05
CA TYR A 121 -9.10 11.88 -2.65
C TYR A 121 -7.73 11.98 -2.01
N THR A 122 -7.49 13.03 -1.23
CA THR A 122 -6.17 13.28 -0.65
C THR A 122 -6.28 13.66 0.82
N ILE A 123 -5.44 13.05 1.64
CA ILE A 123 -5.21 13.44 3.03
C ILE A 123 -3.75 13.88 3.20
N HIS A 124 -3.52 14.83 4.08
CA HIS A 124 -2.20 15.35 4.38
C HIS A 124 -1.85 15.05 5.83
N LEU A 125 -0.83 14.23 6.03
CA LEU A 125 -0.28 13.98 7.36
C LEU A 125 0.45 15.24 7.88
N PRO A 126 0.40 15.54 9.18
CA PRO A 126 1.11 16.66 9.74
C PRO A 126 2.62 16.53 9.50
N LYS A 127 3.30 17.67 9.40
CA LYS A 127 4.78 17.70 9.33
C LYS A 127 5.35 17.21 10.64
N MET A 128 6.15 16.17 10.58
CA MET A 128 6.83 15.59 11.74
C MET A 128 8.27 15.23 11.42
N THR A 129 9.12 15.16 12.42
CA THR A 129 10.47 14.64 12.27
C THR A 129 10.38 13.12 12.30
N LEU A 130 10.61 12.49 11.16
CA LEU A 130 10.58 11.02 11.03
C LEU A 130 11.88 10.44 11.57
N THR A 131 11.80 9.52 12.52
CA THR A 131 12.93 8.77 13.06
C THR A 131 13.08 7.41 12.40
N ASP A 132 11.98 6.71 12.21
CA ASP A 132 11.91 5.40 11.56
C ASP A 132 10.56 5.23 10.88
N THR A 133 10.58 4.87 9.60
CA THR A 133 9.37 4.63 8.78
C THR A 133 9.13 3.14 8.50
N THR A 134 9.96 2.26 9.05
CA THR A 134 9.85 0.81 8.84
C THR A 134 8.52 0.28 9.38
N GLY A 135 7.82 -0.50 8.56
CA GLY A 135 6.53 -1.10 8.91
C GLY A 135 5.31 -0.16 8.80
N VAL A 136 5.51 1.16 8.60
CA VAL A 136 4.38 2.10 8.45
C VAL A 136 3.55 1.78 7.21
N GLY A 137 4.20 1.37 6.12
CA GLY A 137 3.52 0.91 4.90
C GLY A 137 2.63 -0.31 5.16
N ASP A 138 3.13 -1.30 5.90
CA ASP A 138 2.39 -2.52 6.22
C ASP A 138 1.20 -2.22 7.15
N ILE A 139 1.38 -1.35 8.16
CA ILE A 139 0.31 -0.87 9.05
C ILE A 139 -0.76 -0.16 8.22
N PHE A 140 -0.36 0.72 7.30
CA PHE A 140 -1.28 1.43 6.41
C PHE A 140 -2.09 0.45 5.53
N CYS A 141 -1.41 -0.46 4.81
CA CYS A 141 -2.06 -1.42 3.92
C CYS A 141 -3.03 -2.32 4.68
N SER A 142 -2.60 -2.88 5.82
CA SER A 142 -3.43 -3.76 6.64
C SER A 142 -4.67 -3.03 7.18
N THR A 143 -4.50 -1.79 7.67
CA THR A 143 -5.62 -0.99 8.17
C THR A 143 -6.60 -0.64 7.05
N PHE A 144 -6.10 -0.27 5.85
CA PHE A 144 -6.95 0.00 4.70
C PHE A 144 -7.81 -1.20 4.32
N VAL A 145 -7.18 -2.38 4.14
CA VAL A 145 -7.87 -3.60 3.71
C VAL A 145 -8.89 -4.05 4.77
N CYS A 146 -8.48 -4.15 6.04
CA CYS A 146 -9.39 -4.57 7.12
C CYS A 146 -10.60 -3.63 7.24
N THR A 147 -10.39 -2.32 7.14
CA THR A 147 -11.47 -1.34 7.20
C THR A 147 -12.36 -1.42 5.97
N MET A 148 -11.77 -1.56 4.79
CA MET A 148 -12.51 -1.69 3.53
C MET A 148 -13.40 -2.93 3.51
N LEU A 149 -12.88 -4.08 3.94
CA LEU A 149 -13.65 -5.33 4.00
C LEU A 149 -14.79 -5.26 5.01
N LYS A 150 -14.56 -4.62 6.14
CA LYS A 150 -15.54 -4.52 7.22
C LYS A 150 -16.62 -3.48 6.95
N GLU A 151 -16.23 -2.24 6.61
CA GLU A 151 -17.13 -1.10 6.53
C GLU A 151 -17.65 -0.84 5.10
N LYS A 152 -17.00 -1.41 4.06
CA LYS A 152 -17.33 -1.22 2.64
C LYS A 152 -17.33 0.26 2.21
N ASP A 153 -16.56 1.09 2.91
CA ASP A 153 -16.42 2.53 2.68
C ASP A 153 -14.94 2.87 2.46
N PHE A 154 -14.59 3.21 1.22
CA PHE A 154 -13.21 3.49 0.85
C PHE A 154 -12.67 4.81 1.43
N LEU A 155 -13.54 5.80 1.71
CA LEU A 155 -13.11 7.05 2.34
C LEU A 155 -12.80 6.83 3.82
N TRP A 156 -13.63 6.03 4.48
CA TRP A 156 -13.37 5.62 5.85
C TRP A 156 -12.10 4.78 5.94
N ALA A 157 -11.91 3.83 4.98
CA ALA A 157 -10.69 3.01 4.90
C ALA A 157 -9.44 3.86 4.68
N LEU A 158 -9.47 4.84 3.75
CA LEU A 158 -8.38 5.79 3.53
C LEU A 158 -8.05 6.58 4.79
N SER A 159 -9.08 7.12 5.45
CA SER A 159 -8.94 7.97 6.63
C SER A 159 -8.38 7.19 7.82
N PHE A 160 -8.87 5.97 8.05
CA PHE A 160 -8.38 5.08 9.10
C PHE A 160 -6.93 4.65 8.85
N ALA A 161 -6.61 4.27 7.61
CA ALA A 161 -5.25 3.92 7.23
C ALA A 161 -4.28 5.10 7.38
N GLY A 162 -4.71 6.32 7.03
CA GLY A 162 -3.96 7.55 7.27
C GLY A 162 -3.73 7.82 8.75
N GLY A 163 -4.77 7.62 9.57
CA GLY A 163 -4.69 7.72 11.04
C GLY A 163 -3.72 6.72 11.65
N ALA A 164 -3.73 5.47 11.14
CA ALA A 164 -2.80 4.43 11.55
C ALA A 164 -1.35 4.78 11.17
N ALA A 165 -1.14 5.25 9.94
CA ALA A 165 0.18 5.70 9.49
C ALA A 165 0.71 6.87 10.32
N GLN A 166 -0.12 7.87 10.62
CA GLN A 166 0.28 8.97 11.50
C GLN A 166 0.69 8.48 12.89
N SER A 167 -0.14 7.68 13.54
CA SER A 167 0.15 7.14 14.86
C SER A 167 1.43 6.30 14.89
N ALA A 168 1.65 5.49 13.85
CA ALA A 168 2.87 4.70 13.72
C ALA A 168 4.12 5.56 13.51
N LEU A 169 4.01 6.67 12.74
CA LEU A 169 5.10 7.62 12.53
C LEU A 169 5.43 8.43 13.78
N GLU A 170 4.45 8.72 14.63
CA GLU A 170 4.63 9.41 15.93
C GLU A 170 5.19 8.49 17.00
N SER A 171 5.04 7.17 16.84
CA SER A 171 5.54 6.18 17.79
C SER A 171 7.07 6.12 17.79
N LYS A 172 7.65 5.96 18.98
CA LYS A 172 9.08 5.64 19.16
C LYS A 172 9.34 4.14 19.29
N ALA A 173 8.29 3.33 19.24
CA ALA A 173 8.37 1.88 19.33
C ALA A 173 8.88 1.25 18.02
N PHE A 174 9.23 -0.01 18.06
CA PHE A 174 9.71 -0.80 16.92
C PHE A 174 8.88 -2.06 16.73
N GLY A 175 8.84 -2.58 15.51
CA GLY A 175 8.14 -3.81 15.18
C GLY A 175 6.64 -3.72 15.52
N LEU A 176 6.09 -4.78 16.12
CA LEU A 176 4.66 -4.87 16.44
C LEU A 176 4.19 -3.86 17.47
N GLU A 177 5.07 -3.36 18.34
CA GLU A 177 4.73 -2.32 19.32
C GLU A 177 4.42 -0.95 18.65
N LYS A 178 4.76 -0.79 17.36
CA LYS A 178 4.42 0.39 16.56
C LYS A 178 2.96 0.41 16.12
N VAL A 179 2.28 -0.75 16.15
CA VAL A 179 0.87 -0.86 15.77
C VAL A 179 0.02 -0.03 16.74
N PRO A 180 -0.74 0.95 16.24
CA PRO A 180 -1.46 1.87 17.11
C PRO A 180 -2.64 1.20 17.82
N GLU A 181 -2.97 1.72 19.00
CA GLU A 181 -4.17 1.32 19.71
C GLU A 181 -5.44 1.79 18.99
N LYS A 182 -6.54 1.06 19.18
CA LYS A 182 -7.82 1.33 18.54
C LYS A 182 -8.34 2.76 18.77
N SER A 183 -8.17 3.29 19.98
CA SER A 183 -8.58 4.66 20.33
C SER A 183 -7.86 5.74 19.51
N ALA A 184 -6.55 5.56 19.27
CA ALA A 184 -5.77 6.46 18.45
C ALA A 184 -6.20 6.37 16.97
N LEU A 185 -6.48 5.15 16.48
CA LEU A 185 -7.02 4.93 15.14
C LEU A 185 -8.36 5.65 14.93
N GLU A 186 -9.31 5.50 15.86
CA GLU A 186 -10.64 6.11 15.78
C GLU A 186 -10.56 7.64 15.80
N SER A 187 -9.71 8.21 16.65
CA SER A 187 -9.51 9.65 16.74
C SER A 187 -8.90 10.24 15.46
N ASN A 188 -7.77 9.71 15.03
CA ASN A 188 -7.06 10.22 13.85
C ASN A 188 -7.82 9.91 12.56
N GLY A 189 -8.47 8.74 12.46
CA GLY A 189 -9.29 8.38 11.32
C GLY A 189 -10.50 9.31 11.16
N SER A 190 -11.18 9.63 12.26
CA SER A 190 -12.30 10.59 12.26
C SER A 190 -11.84 12.00 11.85
N TYR A 191 -10.65 12.42 12.30
CA TYR A 191 -10.07 13.68 11.90
C TYR A 191 -9.85 13.74 10.39
N PHE A 192 -9.16 12.74 9.80
CA PHE A 192 -8.90 12.70 8.36
C PHE A 192 -10.15 12.58 7.52
N TYR A 193 -11.15 11.82 7.99
CA TYR A 193 -12.43 11.72 7.28
C TYR A 193 -13.12 13.07 7.11
N ASN A 194 -12.99 13.96 8.10
CA ASN A 194 -13.61 15.30 8.05
C ASN A 194 -12.83 16.31 7.21
N ILE A 195 -11.54 16.05 6.91
CA ILE A 195 -10.67 17.00 6.19
C ILE A 195 -10.16 16.46 4.85
N VAL A 196 -10.67 15.31 4.40
CA VAL A 196 -10.25 14.78 3.11
C VAL A 196 -10.62 15.73 1.98
N ASP A 197 -9.63 16.08 1.19
CA ASP A 197 -9.82 16.86 -0.04
C ASP A 197 -10.08 15.92 -1.21
N PHE A 198 -10.82 16.40 -2.22
CA PHE A 198 -10.97 15.65 -3.44
C PHE A 198 -10.95 16.56 -4.68
N LYS A 199 -10.46 16.03 -5.79
CA LYS A 199 -10.54 16.65 -7.11
C LYS A 199 -10.89 15.62 -8.18
N GLN A 200 -11.60 16.05 -9.19
CA GLN A 200 -11.82 15.25 -10.40
C GLN A 200 -10.59 15.34 -11.29
N ILE A 201 -10.13 14.23 -11.84
CA ILE A 201 -8.90 14.15 -12.65
C ILE A 201 -9.11 13.38 -13.97
#